data_e48614fbee8afc41a902fc5dcfb9bcb1
#
_entry.id   e48614fbee8afc41a902fc5dcfb9bcb1
#
_cell.length_a   1.000
_cell.length_b   1.000
_cell.length_c   1.000
_cell.angle_alpha   90.00
_cell.angle_beta   90.00
_cell.angle_gamma   90.00
#
_symmetry.space_group_name_H-M   'P 1'
#
loop_
_entity.id
_entity.type
_entity.pdbx_description
1 polymer ?
#
loop_
_entity_poly.entity_id
_entity_poly.type
_entity_poly.pdbx_seq_one_letter_code
_entity_poly.pdbx_strand_id
1 'polypeptide(L)'
;MLVIRMARAGTKKRPFYHIVVADSRAPRDGRFIERLGYFNPLLPKDKTERLKFDLEKTKAWMAKGAQPSDRIMRFLDAAGIMKRPKRNNPEKAIPRKERKAKEEAAKAAASGAPAAGGAPAAGGAPAAGAAPAAADAAPAS
;
A
#
# COMPACT_ATOMS: atom_id res chain seq x y z
N MET A 1 17.29 19.97 -1.68
CA MET A 1 16.13 19.13 -1.93
C MET A 1 15.22 19.18 -0.72
N LEU A 2 13.95 19.54 -0.89
CA LEU A 2 12.99 19.67 0.20
C LEU A 2 12.40 18.29 0.58
N VAL A 3 12.33 18.02 1.86
CA VAL A 3 11.80 16.75 2.39
C VAL A 3 10.80 17.03 3.51
N ILE A 4 9.66 16.34 3.47
CA ILE A 4 8.70 16.33 4.58
C ILE A 4 9.07 15.17 5.49
N ARG A 5 9.49 15.48 6.70
CA ARG A 5 10.00 14.51 7.66
C ARG A 5 9.53 14.78 9.08
N MET A 6 9.81 13.84 9.97
CA MET A 6 9.55 14.00 11.39
C MET A 6 10.81 14.43 12.13
N ALA A 7 10.74 15.55 12.84
CA ALA A 7 11.72 15.99 13.82
C ALA A 7 11.29 15.47 15.19
N ARG A 8 12.23 14.93 15.97
CA ARG A 8 11.97 14.43 17.30
C ARG A 8 11.97 15.57 18.30
N ALA A 9 10.92 15.63 19.10
CA ALA A 9 10.82 16.46 20.27
C ALA A 9 10.47 15.58 21.49
N GLY A 10 10.34 16.17 22.66
CA GLY A 10 10.03 15.45 23.89
C GLY A 10 11.26 14.90 24.60
N THR A 11 11.02 14.28 25.74
CA THR A 11 12.06 13.81 26.65
C THR A 11 12.44 12.34 26.41
N LYS A 12 13.43 11.86 27.18
CA LYS A 12 13.80 10.43 27.22
C LYS A 12 12.58 9.59 27.60
N LYS A 13 12.31 8.51 26.91
CA LYS A 13 11.16 7.61 27.05
C LYS A 13 9.78 8.19 26.71
N ARG A 14 9.65 9.51 26.42
CA ARG A 14 8.42 10.15 25.96
C ARG A 14 8.63 10.85 24.63
N PRO A 15 8.72 10.11 23.50
CA PRO A 15 8.92 10.69 22.20
C PRO A 15 7.67 11.44 21.73
N PHE A 16 7.91 12.60 21.15
CA PHE A 16 6.93 13.40 20.44
C PHE A 16 7.55 13.85 19.13
N TYR A 17 6.78 13.92 18.08
CA TYR A 17 7.32 14.25 16.76
C TYR A 17 6.58 15.42 16.14
N HIS A 18 7.34 16.38 15.62
CA HIS A 18 6.83 17.41 14.74
C HIS A 18 6.97 16.96 13.30
N ILE A 19 5.94 17.16 12.50
CA ILE A 19 5.97 16.96 11.06
C ILE A 19 6.40 18.29 10.45
N VAL A 20 7.54 18.31 9.77
CA VAL A 20 8.18 19.53 9.28
C VAL A 20 8.64 19.38 7.85
N VAL A 21 8.68 20.51 7.15
CA VAL A 21 9.35 20.66 5.85
C VAL A 21 10.75 21.19 6.11
N ALA A 22 11.75 20.47 5.65
CA ALA A 22 13.15 20.85 5.84
C ALA A 22 14.00 20.50 4.62
N ASP A 23 15.18 21.08 4.51
CA ASP A 23 16.19 20.63 3.55
C ASP A 23 16.71 19.25 3.96
N SER A 24 16.96 18.39 2.96
CA SER A 24 17.52 17.04 3.17
C SER A 24 18.90 17.07 3.85
N ARG A 25 19.67 18.14 3.64
CA ARG A 25 21.00 18.33 4.24
C ARG A 25 20.95 18.74 5.71
N ALA A 26 19.83 19.32 6.17
CA ALA A 26 19.69 19.76 7.55
C ALA A 26 19.61 18.56 8.51
N PRO A 27 20.15 18.64 9.73
CA PRO A 27 20.03 17.59 10.73
C PRO A 27 18.56 17.35 11.10
N ARG A 28 18.23 16.14 11.59
CA ARG A 28 16.84 15.71 11.85
C ARG A 28 16.04 16.70 12.71
N ASP A 29 16.63 17.20 13.78
CA ASP A 29 16.00 18.08 14.77
C ASP A 29 16.47 19.54 14.62
N GLY A 30 17.14 19.85 13.49
CA GLY A 30 17.66 21.18 13.22
C GLY A 30 16.65 22.12 12.57
N ARG A 31 17.19 23.10 11.85
CA ARG A 31 16.39 24.14 11.17
C ARG A 31 15.39 23.51 10.20
N PHE A 32 14.17 23.96 10.26
CA PHE A 32 13.09 23.60 9.34
C PHE A 32 12.44 24.86 8.77
N ILE A 33 11.72 24.72 7.68
CA ILE A 33 11.07 25.82 6.96
C ILE A 33 9.67 26.05 7.55
N GLU A 34 8.87 25.00 7.65
CA GLU A 34 7.50 25.07 8.15
C GLU A 34 7.13 23.81 8.94
N ARG A 35 6.30 23.96 9.95
CA ARG A 35 5.71 22.86 10.71
C ARG A 35 4.31 22.59 10.19
N LEU A 36 4.08 21.37 9.70
CA LEU A 36 2.81 20.92 9.13
C LEU A 36 1.91 20.24 10.16
N GLY A 37 2.47 19.80 11.28
CA GLY A 37 1.71 19.11 12.30
C GLY A 37 2.55 18.43 13.35
N TYR A 38 1.92 17.49 14.08
CA TYR A 38 2.60 16.70 15.10
C TYR A 38 2.06 15.26 15.13
N PHE A 39 2.88 14.38 15.66
CA PHE A 39 2.56 12.98 15.88
C PHE A 39 3.00 12.53 17.28
N ASN A 40 2.06 11.99 18.04
CA ASN A 40 2.32 11.43 19.37
C ASN A 40 2.16 9.90 19.33
N PRO A 41 3.24 9.12 19.36
CA PRO A 41 3.15 7.66 19.31
C PRO A 41 2.60 7.00 20.58
N LEU A 42 2.62 7.71 21.72
CA LEU A 42 2.19 7.18 23.01
C LEU A 42 0.67 7.10 23.14
N LEU A 43 -0.06 7.90 22.36
CA LEU A 43 -1.52 7.85 22.35
C LEU A 43 -2.03 6.62 21.58
N PRO A 44 -3.15 6.02 22.01
CA PRO A 44 -3.78 4.92 21.29
C PRO A 44 -4.17 5.33 19.86
N LYS A 45 -4.32 4.34 18.97
CA LYS A 45 -4.54 4.58 17.54
C LYS A 45 -5.85 5.31 17.24
N ASP A 46 -6.84 5.15 18.09
CA ASP A 46 -8.20 5.65 17.93
C ASP A 46 -8.36 7.14 18.25
N LYS A 47 -7.39 7.73 18.97
CA LYS A 47 -7.45 9.17 19.31
C LYS A 47 -6.98 10.04 18.15
N THR A 48 -7.83 10.99 17.77
CA THR A 48 -7.53 12.01 16.73
C THR A 48 -6.35 12.90 17.11
N GLU A 49 -6.14 13.14 18.40
CA GLU A 49 -5.00 13.90 18.91
C GLU A 49 -3.64 13.23 18.70
N ARG A 50 -3.63 11.94 18.36
CA ARG A 50 -2.40 11.22 18.07
C ARG A 50 -1.66 11.76 16.85
N LEU A 51 -2.40 12.16 15.84
CA LEU A 51 -1.88 12.71 14.59
C LEU A 51 -2.70 13.93 14.21
N LYS A 52 -2.12 15.11 14.33
CA LYS A 52 -2.66 16.34 13.76
C LYS A 52 -1.77 16.75 12.60
N PHE A 53 -2.33 16.76 11.41
CA PHE A 53 -1.60 16.92 10.18
C PHE A 53 -2.39 17.80 9.20
N ASP A 54 -1.79 18.90 8.79
CA ASP A 54 -2.38 19.83 7.84
C ASP A 54 -2.17 19.29 6.42
N LEU A 55 -3.25 18.74 5.85
CA LEU A 55 -3.22 18.09 4.55
C LEU A 55 -3.12 19.09 3.40
N GLU A 56 -3.70 20.26 3.52
CA GLU A 56 -3.68 21.31 2.48
C GLU A 56 -2.28 21.87 2.30
N LYS A 57 -1.64 22.26 3.40
CA LYS A 57 -0.24 22.72 3.37
C LYS A 57 0.69 21.65 2.86
N THR A 58 0.46 20.38 3.22
CA THR A 58 1.26 19.27 2.74
C THR A 58 1.16 19.10 1.23
N LYS A 59 -0.05 19.17 0.67
CA LYS A 59 -0.27 19.12 -0.78
C LYS A 59 0.44 20.29 -1.48
N ALA A 60 0.34 21.50 -0.93
CA ALA A 60 1.01 22.66 -1.48
C ALA A 60 2.54 22.50 -1.51
N TRP A 61 3.14 21.94 -0.45
CA TRP A 61 4.58 21.67 -0.40
C TRP A 61 4.99 20.53 -1.35
N MET A 62 4.16 19.49 -1.50
CA MET A 62 4.41 18.42 -2.48
C MET A 62 4.36 18.96 -3.91
N ALA A 63 3.44 19.88 -4.22
CA ALA A 63 3.39 20.56 -5.51
C ALA A 63 4.65 21.41 -5.78
N LYS A 64 5.27 21.97 -4.73
CA LYS A 64 6.57 22.65 -4.79
C LYS A 64 7.78 21.70 -4.87
N GLY A 65 7.53 20.39 -4.93
CA GLY A 65 8.58 19.37 -5.07
C GLY A 65 9.14 18.83 -3.75
N ALA A 66 8.48 19.03 -2.62
CA ALA A 66 8.88 18.43 -1.36
C ALA A 66 8.55 16.92 -1.34
N GLN A 67 9.54 16.09 -1.06
CA GLN A 67 9.38 14.63 -1.01
C GLN A 67 8.99 14.16 0.39
N PRO A 68 7.86 13.44 0.55
CA PRO A 68 7.48 12.88 1.83
C PRO A 68 8.35 11.66 2.18
N SER A 69 8.79 11.57 3.43
CA SER A 69 9.49 10.39 3.95
C SER A 69 8.54 9.19 4.05
N ASP A 70 9.06 7.96 4.10
CA ASP A 70 8.27 6.70 4.14
C ASP A 70 7.20 6.70 5.26
N ARG A 71 7.50 7.30 6.41
CA ARG A 71 6.54 7.40 7.51
C ARG A 71 5.40 8.37 7.21
N ILE A 72 5.72 9.49 6.58
CA ILE A 72 4.72 10.49 6.16
C ILE A 72 3.85 9.93 5.03
N MET A 73 4.43 9.17 4.09
CA MET A 73 3.66 8.49 3.05
C MET A 73 2.57 7.57 3.64
N ARG A 74 2.82 6.91 4.78
CA ARG A 74 1.79 6.09 5.45
C ARG A 74 0.62 6.94 5.98
N PHE A 75 0.90 8.14 6.45
CA PHE A 75 -0.15 9.03 6.92
C PHE A 75 -0.95 9.60 5.76
N LEU A 76 -0.29 9.91 4.63
CA LEU A 76 -0.94 10.37 3.40
C LEU A 76 -1.77 9.27 2.73
N ASP A 77 -1.32 8.03 2.78
CA ASP A 77 -2.05 6.85 2.29
C ASP A 77 -3.31 6.61 3.13
N ALA A 78 -3.20 6.68 4.46
CA ALA A 78 -4.34 6.62 5.36
C ALA A 78 -5.34 7.76 5.18
N ALA A 79 -4.87 8.95 4.77
CA ALA A 79 -5.70 10.10 4.43
C ALA A 79 -6.21 10.09 2.97
N GLY A 80 -5.85 9.09 2.16
CA GLY A 80 -6.29 8.94 0.77
C GLY A 80 -5.70 9.93 -0.24
N ILE A 81 -4.63 10.66 0.13
CA ILE A 81 -4.02 11.68 -0.73
C ILE A 81 -3.01 11.07 -1.70
N MET A 82 -2.21 10.13 -1.23
CA MET A 82 -1.14 9.52 -2.01
C MET A 82 -1.05 8.03 -1.70
N LYS A 83 -1.19 7.20 -2.72
CA LYS A 83 -1.02 5.76 -2.58
C LYS A 83 0.46 5.41 -2.39
N ARG A 84 0.76 4.69 -1.33
CA ARG A 84 2.12 4.26 -1.05
C ARG A 84 2.53 3.13 -2.00
N PRO A 85 3.73 3.19 -2.61
CA PRO A 85 4.25 2.07 -3.39
C PRO A 85 4.44 0.83 -2.50
N LYS A 86 4.09 -0.33 -3.02
CA LYS A 86 4.33 -1.60 -2.32
C LYS A 86 5.84 -1.77 -2.09
N ARG A 87 6.22 -2.19 -0.89
CA ARG A 87 7.63 -2.49 -0.61
C ARG A 87 8.07 -3.67 -1.45
N ASN A 88 9.22 -3.52 -2.08
CA ASN A 88 9.84 -4.55 -2.92
C ASN A 88 10.56 -5.61 -2.07
N ASN A 89 9.89 -6.16 -1.06
CA ASN A 89 10.45 -7.15 -0.15
C ASN A 89 9.41 -8.21 0.29
N PRO A 90 8.60 -8.75 -0.63
CA PRO A 90 7.54 -9.70 -0.29
C PRO A 90 8.09 -11.01 0.27
N GLU A 91 9.25 -11.47 -0.21
CA GLU A 91 9.83 -12.75 0.18
C GLU A 91 10.47 -12.77 1.57
N LYS A 92 11.04 -11.64 2.02
CA LYS A 92 11.60 -11.55 3.38
C LYS A 92 10.53 -11.50 4.48
N ALA A 93 9.30 -11.12 4.14
CA ALA A 93 8.18 -11.08 5.09
C ALA A 93 7.46 -12.42 5.24
N ILE A 94 7.74 -13.40 4.34
CA ILE A 94 7.14 -14.73 4.39
C ILE A 94 7.96 -15.61 5.36
N PRO A 95 7.33 -16.29 6.33
CA PRO A 95 8.01 -17.22 7.21
C PRO A 95 8.80 -18.27 6.41
N ARG A 96 10.00 -18.63 6.91
CA ARG A 96 10.88 -19.58 6.22
C ARG A 96 10.19 -20.92 5.89
N LYS A 97 9.26 -21.35 6.73
CA LYS A 97 8.48 -22.58 6.56
C LYS A 97 7.57 -22.53 5.33
N GLU A 98 6.84 -21.42 5.15
CA GLU A 98 5.96 -21.20 3.99
C GLU A 98 6.75 -21.02 2.69
N ARG A 99 7.92 -20.35 2.77
CA ARG A 99 8.78 -20.16 1.61
C ARG A 99 9.33 -21.48 1.11
N LYS A 100 9.73 -22.39 2.03
CA LYS A 100 10.22 -23.71 1.70
C LYS A 100 9.11 -24.58 1.10
N ALA A 101 7.91 -24.55 1.66
CA ALA A 101 6.75 -25.26 1.12
C ALA A 101 6.37 -24.76 -0.30
N LYS A 102 6.44 -23.46 -0.52
CA LYS A 102 6.17 -22.86 -1.83
C LYS A 102 7.23 -23.20 -2.88
N GLU A 103 8.50 -23.29 -2.46
CA GLU A 103 9.62 -23.70 -3.30
C GLU A 103 9.56 -25.19 -3.65
N GLU A 104 9.19 -26.05 -2.70
CA GLU A 104 8.95 -27.49 -2.93
C GLU A 104 7.76 -27.73 -3.85
N ALA A 105 6.65 -26.99 -3.66
CA ALA A 105 5.50 -27.04 -4.56
C ALA A 105 5.83 -26.56 -5.99
N ALA A 106 6.64 -25.50 -6.11
CA ALA A 106 7.10 -25.02 -7.41
C ALA A 106 8.05 -26.01 -8.11
N LYS A 107 8.93 -26.66 -7.34
CA LYS A 107 9.80 -27.74 -7.87
C LYS A 107 9.01 -28.98 -8.28
N ALA A 108 8.00 -29.35 -7.52
CA ALA A 108 7.11 -30.48 -7.86
C ALA A 108 6.31 -30.19 -9.13
N ALA A 109 5.83 -28.96 -9.31
CA ALA A 109 5.13 -28.53 -10.52
C ALA A 109 6.06 -28.49 -11.75
N ALA A 110 7.33 -28.13 -11.58
CA ALA A 110 8.33 -28.09 -12.65
C ALA A 110 8.84 -29.49 -13.05
N SER A 111 8.81 -30.48 -12.14
CA SER A 111 9.21 -31.85 -12.39
C SER A 111 8.08 -32.76 -12.91
N GLY A 112 6.85 -32.25 -12.94
CA GLY A 112 5.65 -32.97 -13.38
C GLY A 112 5.16 -32.65 -14.80
N ALA A 113 6.01 -32.21 -15.71
CA ALA A 113 5.66 -32.10 -17.13
C ALA A 113 5.97 -33.41 -17.85
N PRO A 114 4.99 -34.28 -18.15
CA PRO A 114 5.22 -35.36 -19.08
C PRO A 114 5.21 -34.80 -20.53
N ALA A 115 6.27 -34.97 -21.19
CA ALA A 115 6.31 -34.98 -22.64
C ALA A 115 5.50 -36.16 -23.15
N ALA A 116 4.40 -35.93 -23.83
CA ALA A 116 3.86 -36.86 -24.81
C ALA A 116 3.02 -36.10 -25.85
N GLY A 117 3.54 -36.05 -27.04
CA GLY A 117 2.79 -35.69 -28.21
C GLY A 117 1.81 -36.78 -28.58
N GLY A 118 0.81 -36.41 -29.41
CA GLY A 118 -0.11 -37.35 -30.04
C GLY A 118 -1.44 -36.64 -30.35
N ALA A 119 -1.53 -35.98 -31.48
CA ALA A 119 -2.77 -35.83 -32.24
C ALA A 119 -2.88 -37.06 -33.17
N PRO A 120 -4.00 -37.35 -33.89
CA PRO A 120 -5.23 -36.58 -34.12
C PRO A 120 -6.51 -37.45 -34.23
N ALA A 121 -7.57 -36.81 -34.65
CA ALA A 121 -8.70 -37.25 -35.50
C ALA A 121 -10.09 -37.21 -34.85
N ALA A 122 -10.82 -36.26 -35.34
CA ALA A 122 -12.04 -36.39 -36.16
C ALA A 122 -13.35 -36.81 -35.46
N GLY A 123 -14.34 -35.96 -35.63
CA GLY A 123 -15.69 -36.46 -35.88
C GLY A 123 -16.79 -35.95 -34.99
N GLY A 124 -17.67 -35.08 -35.54
CA GLY A 124 -19.08 -35.13 -35.16
C GLY A 124 -19.65 -33.90 -34.47
N ALA A 125 -20.05 -32.91 -35.22
CA ALA A 125 -21.25 -32.13 -34.95
C ALA A 125 -22.46 -32.90 -35.57
N PRO A 126 -23.74 -32.57 -35.33
CA PRO A 126 -24.35 -31.34 -34.92
C PRO A 126 -25.67 -31.49 -34.05
N ALA A 127 -26.33 -30.35 -33.96
CA ALA A 127 -27.78 -30.14 -33.73
C ALA A 127 -28.22 -29.84 -32.29
N ALA A 128 -28.58 -28.61 -32.10
CA ALA A 128 -29.87 -27.95 -32.29
C ALA A 128 -30.81 -28.06 -31.09
N GLY A 129 -31.25 -26.92 -30.65
CA GLY A 129 -32.54 -26.88 -30.02
C GLY A 129 -32.71 -25.86 -28.89
N ALA A 130 -33.13 -24.67 -29.31
CA ALA A 130 -34.27 -23.91 -28.79
C ALA A 130 -34.15 -23.21 -27.41
N ALA A 131 -34.08 -21.95 -27.48
CA ALA A 131 -34.83 -21.04 -26.59
C ALA A 131 -36.34 -21.17 -26.92
N PRO A 132 -37.32 -20.73 -26.09
CA PRO A 132 -37.48 -19.30 -25.83
C PRO A 132 -38.17 -18.88 -24.52
N ALA A 133 -38.17 -17.58 -24.31
CA ALA A 133 -39.29 -16.70 -23.84
C ALA A 133 -39.66 -16.76 -22.38
N ALA A 134 -39.56 -15.67 -21.71
CA ALA A 134 -40.31 -14.42 -21.66
C ALA A 134 -41.28 -14.31 -20.50
N ALA A 135 -41.38 -13.08 -20.07
CA ALA A 135 -42.48 -12.41 -19.33
C ALA A 135 -42.35 -12.48 -17.81
N ASP A 136 -42.38 -11.44 -17.13
CA ASP A 136 -43.07 -10.12 -17.12
C ASP A 136 -43.53 -9.84 -15.69
N ALA A 137 -43.60 -8.55 -15.38
CA ALA A 137 -44.40 -7.90 -14.33
C ALA A 137 -43.77 -7.55 -12.99
N ALA A 138 -43.33 -6.32 -12.87
CA ALA A 138 -43.69 -5.47 -11.75
C ALA A 138 -45.20 -5.14 -11.81
N PRO A 139 -45.90 -4.53 -10.81
CA PRO A 139 -45.49 -3.37 -10.02
C PRO A 139 -46.04 -3.30 -8.56
N ALA A 140 -45.55 -2.26 -7.89
CA ALA A 140 -46.23 -1.32 -6.98
C ALA A 140 -47.03 -1.83 -5.75
N SER A 141 -46.63 -1.38 -4.60
CA SER A 141 -47.29 -0.42 -3.71
C SER A 141 -46.34 0.08 -2.64
#